data_11c6a2834554170c480c1fdf0c5eda98
#
_entry.id   11c6a2834554170c480c1fdf0c5eda98
#
_cell.length_a   1.000
_cell.length_b   1.000
_cell.length_c   1.000
_cell.angle_alpha   90.00
_cell.angle_beta   90.00
_cell.angle_gamma   90.00
#
_symmetry.space_group_name_H-M   'P 1'
#
loop_
_entity.id
_entity.type
_entity.pdbx_description
1 polymer ?
#
loop_
_entity_poly.entity_id
_entity_poly.type
_entity_poly.pdbx_seq_one_letter_code
_entity_poly.pdbx_strand_id
1 'polypeptide(L)'
;MSGGRLIVGVGAGWLEEEFAAIGAPPFAERGAATDEYLMAFRELWTKDKPRFDGRFVKFADILFAPKPVQKPCPALWVGGESGPAMRRAARLGDGWYPIGVNPRHRLDTMARYRAAVERLRKLVRDAGRDPASVALAFRVHRHGPSAPAKADNGERLMFSGSNAEIIDDLRAMRELGVKAIDFNFGDLTVDAMRQFHEEVVAKS
;
A
#
# COMPACT_ATOMS: atom_id res chain seq x y z
N MET A 1 -8.38 5.45 -20.86
CA MET A 1 -7.46 4.32 -20.81
C MET A 1 -7.91 3.24 -19.81
N SER A 2 -7.96 3.47 -18.47
CA SER A 2 -8.31 2.43 -17.50
C SER A 2 -9.82 2.20 -17.30
N GLY A 3 -10.69 3.04 -17.81
CA GLY A 3 -12.14 2.98 -17.57
C GLY A 3 -12.50 3.11 -16.08
N GLY A 4 -11.70 3.85 -15.30
CA GLY A 4 -11.95 4.03 -13.86
C GLY A 4 -11.39 2.94 -12.95
N ARG A 5 -10.43 2.13 -13.40
CA ARG A 5 -9.80 1.07 -12.59
C ARG A 5 -8.47 1.47 -11.94
N LEU A 6 -8.06 2.75 -12.07
CA LEU A 6 -6.77 3.20 -11.55
C LEU A 6 -6.78 3.26 -10.01
N ILE A 7 -5.77 2.65 -9.41
CA ILE A 7 -5.39 2.87 -8.02
C ILE A 7 -3.99 3.51 -8.03
N VAL A 8 -3.82 4.58 -7.29
CA VAL A 8 -2.53 5.29 -7.21
C VAL A 8 -1.81 4.85 -5.94
N GLY A 9 -0.76 4.05 -6.10
CA GLY A 9 0.12 3.65 -5.00
C GLY A 9 1.12 4.76 -4.68
N VAL A 10 1.26 5.09 -3.39
CA VAL A 10 2.12 6.18 -2.92
C VAL A 10 3.03 5.71 -1.81
N GLY A 11 4.32 5.95 -1.97
CA GLY A 11 5.35 5.79 -0.94
C GLY A 11 6.12 7.09 -0.74
N ALA A 12 6.64 7.30 0.47
CA ALA A 12 7.44 8.51 0.75
C ALA A 12 8.89 8.45 0.23
N GLY A 13 9.30 7.30 -0.35
CA GLY A 13 10.67 7.08 -0.78
C GLY A 13 11.61 6.62 0.34
N TRP A 14 12.69 5.99 -0.02
CA TRP A 14 13.66 5.41 0.93
C TRP A 14 15.13 5.67 0.55
N LEU A 15 15.42 6.05 -0.69
CA LEU A 15 16.77 6.25 -1.22
C LEU A 15 17.06 7.75 -1.32
N GLU A 16 17.94 8.25 -0.46
CA GLU A 16 18.25 9.68 -0.35
C GLU A 16 18.93 10.22 -1.62
N GLU A 17 19.75 9.38 -2.26
CA GLU A 17 20.46 9.72 -3.49
C GLU A 17 19.50 10.01 -4.66
N GLU A 18 18.37 9.30 -4.74
CA GLU A 18 17.34 9.60 -5.74
C GLU A 18 16.74 10.99 -5.52
N PHE A 19 16.46 11.36 -4.26
CA PHE A 19 15.92 12.69 -3.94
C PHE A 19 16.86 13.80 -4.40
N ALA A 20 18.16 13.63 -4.15
CA ALA A 20 19.17 14.58 -4.60
C ALA A 20 19.25 14.64 -6.14
N ALA A 21 19.22 13.49 -6.81
CA ALA A 21 19.36 13.40 -8.26
C ALA A 21 18.21 14.05 -9.03
N ILE A 22 16.98 13.99 -8.51
CA ILE A 22 15.79 14.57 -9.16
C ILE A 22 15.41 15.96 -8.62
N GLY A 23 16.20 16.53 -7.72
CA GLY A 23 15.91 17.84 -7.11
C GLY A 23 14.63 17.84 -6.26
N ALA A 24 14.29 16.70 -5.65
CA ALA A 24 13.15 16.59 -4.75
C ALA A 24 13.39 17.37 -3.45
N PRO A 25 12.32 17.64 -2.65
CA PRO A 25 12.47 18.22 -1.32
C PRO A 25 13.45 17.43 -0.44
N PRO A 26 14.08 18.06 0.58
CA PRO A 26 15.05 17.39 1.45
C PRO A 26 14.53 16.04 1.95
N PHE A 27 15.36 14.99 1.89
CA PHE A 27 14.98 13.63 2.26
C PHE A 27 14.37 13.52 3.66
N ALA A 28 14.85 14.31 4.62
CA ALA A 28 14.30 14.37 5.97
C ALA A 28 12.83 14.84 5.99
N GLU A 29 12.41 15.62 5.00
CA GLU A 29 11.06 16.19 4.88
C GLU A 29 10.13 15.38 3.98
N ARG A 30 10.61 14.27 3.39
CA ARG A 30 9.86 13.46 2.43
C ARG A 30 8.46 13.06 2.90
N GLY A 31 8.30 12.80 4.20
CA GLY A 31 7.00 12.49 4.77
C GLY A 31 6.02 13.64 4.70
N ALA A 32 6.45 14.84 5.09
CA ALA A 32 5.62 16.06 5.04
C ALA A 32 5.31 16.44 3.58
N ALA A 33 6.28 16.36 2.69
CA ALA A 33 6.08 16.58 1.26
C ALA A 33 5.06 15.60 0.67
N THR A 34 5.15 14.31 1.02
CA THR A 34 4.18 13.31 0.56
C THR A 34 2.77 13.61 1.07
N ASP A 35 2.61 14.00 2.34
CA ASP A 35 1.31 14.37 2.89
C ASP A 35 0.68 15.51 2.08
N GLU A 36 1.48 16.51 1.75
CA GLU A 36 1.03 17.67 0.97
C GLU A 36 0.70 17.29 -0.49
N TYR A 37 1.52 16.44 -1.13
CA TYR A 37 1.24 15.95 -2.48
C TYR A 37 -0.08 15.18 -2.58
N LEU A 38 -0.41 14.37 -1.58
CA LEU A 38 -1.69 13.66 -1.54
C LEU A 38 -2.89 14.60 -1.46
N MET A 39 -2.77 15.69 -0.69
CA MET A 39 -3.81 16.72 -0.63
C MET A 39 -3.91 17.48 -1.96
N ALA A 40 -2.79 17.83 -2.56
CA ALA A 40 -2.73 18.50 -3.85
C ALA A 40 -3.31 17.64 -4.98
N PHE A 41 -3.09 16.31 -4.98
CA PHE A 41 -3.72 15.40 -5.93
C PHE A 41 -5.24 15.44 -5.82
N ARG A 42 -5.78 15.36 -4.61
CA ARG A 42 -7.24 15.44 -4.40
C ARG A 42 -7.81 16.78 -4.89
N GLU A 43 -7.13 17.87 -4.61
CA GLU A 43 -7.52 19.20 -5.09
C GLU A 43 -7.57 19.24 -6.63
N LEU A 44 -6.50 18.82 -7.31
CA LEU A 44 -6.42 18.76 -8.77
C LEU A 44 -7.51 17.88 -9.39
N TRP A 45 -7.78 16.73 -8.80
CA TRP A 45 -8.70 15.74 -9.36
C TRP A 45 -10.18 16.09 -9.15
N THR A 46 -10.49 16.83 -8.08
CA THR A 46 -11.89 17.03 -7.67
C THR A 46 -12.43 18.43 -7.92
N LYS A 47 -11.57 19.45 -7.98
CA LYS A 47 -12.00 20.84 -8.11
C LYS A 47 -11.92 21.35 -9.54
N ASP A 48 -12.93 22.08 -10.00
CA ASP A 48 -12.94 22.68 -11.34
C ASP A 48 -11.90 23.81 -11.46
N LYS A 49 -11.73 24.58 -10.40
CA LYS A 49 -10.70 25.62 -10.27
C LYS A 49 -9.76 25.25 -9.12
N PRO A 50 -8.81 24.33 -9.34
CA PRO A 50 -7.95 23.86 -8.27
C PRO A 50 -7.02 24.97 -7.81
N ARG A 51 -6.87 25.09 -6.49
CA ARG A 51 -5.97 26.04 -5.84
C ARG A 51 -5.35 25.37 -4.63
N PHE A 52 -4.05 25.44 -4.52
CA PHE A 52 -3.30 24.88 -3.42
C PHE A 52 -2.14 25.81 -3.02
N ASP A 53 -2.02 26.12 -1.73
CA ASP A 53 -0.96 26.97 -1.19
C ASP A 53 -0.26 26.21 -0.06
N GLY A 54 0.56 25.24 -0.44
CA GLY A 54 1.37 24.45 0.46
C GLY A 54 2.81 24.97 0.56
N ARG A 55 3.61 24.27 1.34
CA ARG A 55 5.04 24.54 1.46
C ARG A 55 5.84 23.98 0.28
N PHE A 56 5.50 22.78 -0.16
CA PHE A 56 6.21 22.04 -1.20
C PHE A 56 5.55 22.17 -2.57
N VAL A 57 4.25 22.44 -2.59
CA VAL A 57 3.47 22.61 -3.82
C VAL A 57 2.59 23.83 -3.71
N LYS A 58 2.62 24.68 -4.75
CA LYS A 58 1.73 25.83 -4.88
C LYS A 58 1.20 25.91 -6.31
N PHE A 59 -0.11 26.09 -6.44
CA PHE A 59 -0.73 26.39 -7.72
C PHE A 59 -2.05 27.12 -7.52
N ALA A 60 -2.37 28.00 -8.49
CA ALA A 60 -3.64 28.67 -8.62
C ALA A 60 -3.85 29.00 -10.11
N ASP A 61 -5.09 29.29 -10.48
CA ASP A 61 -5.46 29.76 -11.82
C ASP A 61 -4.98 28.82 -12.95
N ILE A 62 -4.99 27.52 -12.69
CA ILE A 62 -4.62 26.47 -13.63
C ILE A 62 -5.84 25.65 -14.05
N LEU A 63 -5.77 25.11 -15.26
CA LEU A 63 -6.72 24.11 -15.76
C LEU A 63 -6.11 22.71 -15.61
N PHE A 64 -6.82 21.81 -14.93
CA PHE A 64 -6.48 20.39 -14.88
C PHE A 64 -7.62 19.57 -15.50
N ALA A 65 -7.42 19.14 -16.75
CA ALA A 65 -8.38 18.37 -17.52
C ALA A 65 -7.69 17.33 -18.43
N PRO A 66 -8.33 16.18 -18.73
CA PRO A 66 -9.64 15.78 -18.23
C PRO A 66 -9.63 15.37 -16.77
N LYS A 67 -10.73 15.50 -16.08
CA LYS A 67 -10.90 14.99 -14.71
C LYS A 67 -10.96 13.47 -14.72
N PRO A 68 -10.53 12.80 -13.61
CA PRO A 68 -10.67 11.36 -13.49
C PRO A 68 -12.11 10.88 -13.66
N VAL A 69 -12.26 9.71 -14.27
CA VAL A 69 -13.56 9.03 -14.43
C VAL A 69 -14.11 8.61 -13.07
N GLN A 70 -13.22 8.16 -12.17
CA GLN A 70 -13.58 7.75 -10.82
C GLN A 70 -14.03 8.93 -9.98
N LYS A 71 -15.07 8.74 -9.16
CA LYS A 71 -15.62 9.75 -8.28
C LYS A 71 -15.49 9.31 -6.81
N PRO A 72 -15.03 10.17 -5.92
CA PRO A 72 -14.58 11.56 -6.20
C PRO A 72 -13.29 11.65 -7.00
N CYS A 73 -12.41 10.65 -6.94
CA CYS A 73 -11.12 10.56 -7.63
C CYS A 73 -10.56 9.11 -7.58
N PRO A 74 -9.45 8.80 -8.25
CA PRO A 74 -8.75 7.53 -8.07
C PRO A 74 -8.39 7.27 -6.61
N ALA A 75 -8.50 6.02 -6.17
CA ALA A 75 -8.12 5.64 -4.81
C ALA A 75 -6.61 5.82 -4.59
N LEU A 76 -6.24 6.35 -3.44
CA LEU A 76 -4.86 6.56 -3.00
C LEU A 76 -4.49 5.44 -2.00
N TRP A 77 -3.61 4.53 -2.42
CA TRP A 77 -3.09 3.48 -1.55
C TRP A 77 -1.70 3.85 -1.03
N VAL A 78 -1.57 3.91 0.28
CA VAL A 78 -0.34 4.35 0.96
C VAL A 78 0.48 3.13 1.37
N GLY A 79 1.71 3.08 0.89
CA GLY A 79 2.69 2.06 1.24
C GLY A 79 3.46 2.38 2.53
N GLY A 80 4.08 1.34 3.08
CA GLY A 80 4.99 1.41 4.21
C GLY A 80 4.39 1.01 5.55
N GLU A 81 5.27 0.53 6.44
CA GLU A 81 4.95 -0.12 7.72
C GLU A 81 5.27 0.77 8.93
N SER A 82 5.99 1.87 8.71
CA SER A 82 6.38 2.78 9.78
C SER A 82 5.19 3.51 10.39
N GLY A 83 5.33 3.96 11.64
CA GLY A 83 4.28 4.75 12.28
C GLY A 83 3.82 5.97 11.49
N PRO A 84 4.73 6.79 10.89
CA PRO A 84 4.34 7.87 9.99
C PRO A 84 3.57 7.42 8.75
N ALA A 85 3.98 6.30 8.09
CA ALA A 85 3.28 5.76 6.93
C ALA A 85 1.85 5.30 7.29
N MET A 86 1.70 4.58 8.41
CA MET A 86 0.38 4.16 8.90
C MET A 86 -0.54 5.34 9.25
N ARG A 87 0.01 6.40 9.88
CA ARG A 87 -0.78 7.63 10.14
C ARG A 87 -1.19 8.32 8.86
N ARG A 88 -0.33 8.33 7.82
CA ARG A 88 -0.66 8.85 6.48
C ARG A 88 -1.78 8.06 5.84
N ALA A 89 -1.68 6.73 5.84
CA ALA A 89 -2.74 5.85 5.34
C ALA A 89 -4.07 6.13 6.06
N ALA A 90 -4.03 6.23 7.39
CA ALA A 90 -5.20 6.49 8.21
C ALA A 90 -5.87 7.85 7.94
N ARG A 91 -5.08 8.91 7.70
CA ARG A 91 -5.58 10.29 7.52
C ARG A 91 -5.93 10.62 6.08
N LEU A 92 -5.09 10.18 5.13
CA LEU A 92 -5.10 10.65 3.75
C LEU A 92 -5.31 9.52 2.73
N GLY A 93 -5.12 8.26 3.10
CA GLY A 93 -5.25 7.11 2.19
C GLY A 93 -6.67 6.57 2.07
N ASP A 94 -6.94 5.92 0.95
CA ASP A 94 -8.11 5.07 0.72
C ASP A 94 -7.75 3.59 0.86
N GLY A 95 -6.45 3.28 1.01
CA GLY A 95 -5.93 1.96 1.30
C GLY A 95 -4.54 2.00 1.95
N TRP A 96 -4.20 0.92 2.63
CA TRP A 96 -2.88 0.67 3.18
C TRP A 96 -2.27 -0.56 2.52
N TYR A 97 -1.06 -0.39 1.94
CA TYR A 97 -0.39 -1.37 1.12
C TYR A 97 1.07 -1.58 1.57
N PRO A 98 1.29 -2.35 2.66
CA PRO A 98 2.61 -2.71 3.15
C PRO A 98 3.25 -3.83 2.33
N ILE A 99 4.60 -3.94 2.42
CA ILE A 99 5.37 -5.00 1.75
C ILE A 99 5.77 -6.16 2.69
N GLY A 100 5.53 -6.06 3.96
CA GLY A 100 5.77 -7.11 4.96
C GLY A 100 7.23 -7.34 5.37
N VAL A 101 8.18 -7.13 4.48
CA VAL A 101 9.61 -7.48 4.67
C VAL A 101 10.52 -6.33 5.12
N ASN A 102 9.96 -5.20 5.51
CA ASN A 102 10.74 -4.09 6.02
C ASN A 102 11.51 -4.50 7.28
N PRO A 103 12.86 -4.44 7.31
CA PRO A 103 13.63 -4.99 8.42
C PRO A 103 13.42 -4.27 9.76
N ARG A 104 12.97 -3.00 9.71
CA ARG A 104 12.68 -2.18 10.91
C ARG A 104 11.23 -2.32 11.40
N HIS A 105 10.33 -2.76 10.53
CA HIS A 105 8.89 -2.82 10.78
C HIS A 105 8.30 -4.06 10.11
N ARG A 106 8.75 -5.24 10.56
CA ARG A 106 8.35 -6.51 9.94
C ARG A 106 6.87 -6.80 10.13
N LEU A 107 6.22 -7.19 9.04
CA LEU A 107 4.85 -7.68 9.01
C LEU A 107 4.78 -9.04 8.31
N ASP A 108 5.79 -9.85 8.53
CA ASP A 108 6.09 -11.07 7.82
C ASP A 108 5.47 -12.34 8.46
N THR A 109 4.81 -12.20 9.61
CA THR A 109 3.99 -13.27 10.21
C THR A 109 2.54 -12.83 10.35
N MET A 110 1.61 -13.79 10.37
CA MET A 110 0.18 -13.50 10.51
C MET A 110 -0.11 -12.73 11.81
N ALA A 111 0.57 -13.06 12.90
CA ALA A 111 0.41 -12.37 14.17
C ALA A 111 0.82 -10.89 14.07
N ARG A 112 1.99 -10.62 13.48
CA ARG A 112 2.47 -9.24 13.26
C ARG A 112 1.53 -8.44 12.36
N TYR A 113 1.05 -9.03 11.27
CA TYR A 113 0.16 -8.34 10.36
C TYR A 113 -1.20 -8.05 11.03
N ARG A 114 -1.79 -9.01 11.75
CA ARG A 114 -3.03 -8.79 12.53
C ARG A 114 -2.89 -7.64 13.52
N ALA A 115 -1.81 -7.62 14.30
CA ALA A 115 -1.55 -6.53 15.24
C ALA A 115 -1.41 -5.16 14.53
N ALA A 116 -0.77 -5.12 13.37
CA ALA A 116 -0.64 -3.90 12.58
C ALA A 116 -1.99 -3.43 12.00
N VAL A 117 -2.85 -4.34 11.55
CA VAL A 117 -4.21 -4.01 11.10
C VAL A 117 -5.03 -3.39 12.23
N GLU A 118 -4.99 -3.96 13.43
CA GLU A 118 -5.69 -3.38 14.59
C GLU A 118 -5.16 -1.98 14.94
N ARG A 119 -3.85 -1.80 14.88
CA ARG A 119 -3.22 -0.49 15.06
C ARG A 119 -3.68 0.51 13.99
N LEU A 120 -3.75 0.09 12.72
CA LEU A 120 -4.25 0.93 11.64
C LEU A 120 -5.70 1.33 11.87
N ARG A 121 -6.56 0.36 12.19
CA ARG A 121 -7.98 0.61 12.49
C ARG A 121 -8.16 1.63 13.62
N LYS A 122 -7.32 1.52 14.66
CA LYS A 122 -7.31 2.52 15.74
C LYS A 122 -6.93 3.90 15.21
N LEU A 123 -5.84 4.02 14.43
CA LEU A 123 -5.40 5.28 13.85
C LEU A 123 -6.45 5.92 12.94
N VAL A 124 -7.21 5.11 12.20
CA VAL A 124 -8.32 5.60 11.35
C VAL A 124 -9.44 6.17 12.20
N ARG A 125 -9.83 5.48 13.29
CA ARG A 125 -10.81 6.01 14.25
C ARG A 125 -10.33 7.31 14.92
N ASP A 126 -9.07 7.34 15.35
CA ASP A 126 -8.46 8.53 15.98
C ASP A 126 -8.42 9.72 15.01
N ALA A 127 -8.39 9.46 13.69
CA ALA A 127 -8.49 10.47 12.64
C ALA A 127 -9.96 10.86 12.29
N GLY A 128 -10.94 10.38 13.04
CA GLY A 128 -12.37 10.67 12.81
C GLY A 128 -12.97 9.97 11.59
N ARG A 129 -12.33 8.88 11.11
CA ARG A 129 -12.78 8.13 9.92
C ARG A 129 -13.30 6.74 10.30
N ASP A 130 -14.15 6.19 9.44
CA ASP A 130 -14.54 4.79 9.52
C ASP A 130 -13.36 3.89 9.11
N PRO A 131 -12.94 2.90 9.94
CA PRO A 131 -11.93 1.92 9.57
C PRO A 131 -12.22 1.19 8.24
N ALA A 132 -13.47 0.98 7.89
CA ALA A 132 -13.87 0.36 6.62
C ALA A 132 -13.56 1.25 5.40
N SER A 133 -13.32 2.55 5.59
CA SER A 133 -12.94 3.49 4.51
C SER A 133 -11.51 3.32 4.01
N VAL A 134 -10.68 2.52 4.71
CA VAL A 134 -9.29 2.24 4.32
C VAL A 134 -9.15 0.77 3.96
N ALA A 135 -9.03 0.49 2.66
CA ALA A 135 -8.82 -0.86 2.16
C ALA A 135 -7.51 -1.45 2.68
N LEU A 136 -7.52 -2.72 3.05
CA LEU A 136 -6.32 -3.46 3.39
C LEU A 136 -5.79 -4.16 2.13
N ALA A 137 -4.51 -3.98 1.85
CA ALA A 137 -3.79 -4.70 0.81
C ALA A 137 -2.45 -5.21 1.35
N PHE A 138 -1.81 -6.12 0.65
CA PHE A 138 -0.52 -6.67 1.07
C PHE A 138 0.32 -7.06 -0.14
N ARG A 139 1.63 -6.76 -0.12
CA ARG A 139 2.57 -7.23 -1.12
C ARG A 139 3.41 -8.37 -0.57
N VAL A 140 3.31 -9.51 -1.20
CA VAL A 140 4.11 -10.70 -0.92
C VAL A 140 5.39 -10.64 -1.74
N HIS A 141 6.52 -10.48 -1.06
CA HIS A 141 7.82 -10.34 -1.72
C HIS A 141 8.41 -11.69 -2.15
N ARG A 142 8.22 -12.72 -1.31
CA ARG A 142 8.62 -14.10 -1.60
C ARG A 142 7.54 -15.04 -1.10
N HIS A 143 7.33 -16.14 -1.81
CA HIS A 143 6.33 -17.14 -1.48
C HIS A 143 6.79 -18.55 -1.82
N GLY A 144 6.08 -19.55 -1.32
CA GLY A 144 6.35 -20.95 -1.56
C GLY A 144 7.65 -21.46 -0.94
N PRO A 145 8.21 -22.55 -1.49
CA PRO A 145 9.42 -23.17 -0.93
C PRO A 145 10.68 -22.32 -1.05
N SER A 146 10.68 -21.30 -1.90
CA SER A 146 11.80 -20.35 -2.05
C SER A 146 11.83 -19.26 -0.98
N ALA A 147 10.74 -19.08 -0.22
CA ALA A 147 10.69 -18.18 0.91
C ALA A 147 11.33 -18.82 2.16
N PRO A 148 11.99 -18.04 3.04
CA PRO A 148 12.41 -18.54 4.34
C PRO A 148 11.23 -19.13 5.11
N ALA A 149 11.41 -20.32 5.72
CA ALA A 149 10.31 -20.99 6.42
C ALA A 149 9.88 -20.27 7.70
N LYS A 150 10.81 -19.57 8.35
CA LYS A 150 10.60 -18.91 9.65
C LYS A 150 11.05 -17.46 9.63
N ALA A 151 10.32 -16.64 10.36
CA ALA A 151 10.70 -15.29 10.73
C ALA A 151 11.75 -15.29 11.86
N ASP A 152 12.27 -14.11 12.21
CA ASP A 152 13.27 -13.92 13.26
C ASP A 152 12.78 -14.28 14.67
N ASN A 153 11.47 -14.29 14.90
CA ASN A 153 10.83 -14.70 16.15
C ASN A 153 10.49 -16.20 16.22
N GLY A 154 10.90 -16.98 15.21
CA GLY A 154 10.65 -18.42 15.13
C GLY A 154 9.28 -18.84 14.60
N GLU A 155 8.33 -17.89 14.41
CA GLU A 155 7.04 -18.16 13.77
C GLU A 155 7.21 -18.49 12.28
N ARG A 156 6.23 -19.18 11.69
CA ARG A 156 6.19 -19.40 10.25
C ARG A 156 6.03 -18.05 9.52
N LEU A 157 6.85 -17.85 8.52
CA LEU A 157 6.74 -16.69 7.65
C LEU A 157 5.51 -16.84 6.74
N MET A 158 4.67 -15.81 6.65
CA MET A 158 3.48 -15.84 5.79
C MET A 158 3.87 -16.15 4.34
N PHE A 159 3.03 -16.91 3.69
CA PHE A 159 3.18 -17.35 2.29
C PHE A 159 4.42 -18.21 2.01
N SER A 160 5.11 -18.70 3.03
CA SER A 160 6.14 -19.72 2.90
C SER A 160 5.56 -21.14 2.94
N GLY A 161 6.36 -22.12 2.49
CA GLY A 161 6.02 -23.54 2.59
C GLY A 161 5.20 -24.07 1.41
N SER A 162 4.28 -24.96 1.70
CA SER A 162 3.44 -25.65 0.72
C SER A 162 2.28 -24.79 0.21
N ASN A 163 1.69 -25.20 -0.93
CA ASN A 163 0.48 -24.57 -1.47
C ASN A 163 -0.68 -24.56 -0.45
N ALA A 164 -0.83 -25.63 0.35
CA ALA A 164 -1.86 -25.70 1.38
C ALA A 164 -1.67 -24.60 2.45
N GLU A 165 -0.44 -24.40 2.92
CA GLU A 165 -0.13 -23.35 3.89
C GLU A 165 -0.35 -21.95 3.34
N ILE A 166 -0.06 -21.73 2.04
CA ILE A 166 -0.33 -20.44 1.38
C ILE A 166 -1.84 -20.21 1.24
N ILE A 167 -2.61 -21.25 0.92
CA ILE A 167 -4.08 -21.18 0.87
C ILE A 167 -4.65 -20.79 2.23
N ASP A 168 -4.14 -21.35 3.31
CA ASP A 168 -4.57 -21.02 4.67
C ASP A 168 -4.23 -19.58 5.04
N ASP A 169 -3.06 -19.07 4.63
CA ASP A 169 -2.71 -17.66 4.78
C ASP A 169 -3.65 -16.74 4.00
N LEU A 170 -3.99 -17.11 2.76
CA LEU A 170 -4.94 -16.34 1.94
C LEU A 170 -6.33 -16.28 2.58
N ARG A 171 -6.81 -17.40 3.13
CA ARG A 171 -8.08 -17.47 3.87
C ARG A 171 -8.06 -16.58 5.10
N ALA A 172 -6.99 -16.66 5.91
CA ALA A 172 -6.81 -15.82 7.08
C ALA A 172 -6.75 -14.31 6.73
N MET A 173 -6.10 -13.95 5.61
CA MET A 173 -6.08 -12.58 5.11
C MET A 173 -7.48 -12.11 4.66
N ARG A 174 -8.24 -12.98 3.99
CA ARG A 174 -9.63 -12.69 3.58
C ARG A 174 -10.53 -12.45 4.79
N GLU A 175 -10.45 -13.30 5.82
CA GLU A 175 -11.20 -13.13 7.08
C GLU A 175 -10.84 -11.82 7.78
N LEU A 176 -9.58 -11.39 7.71
CA LEU A 176 -9.14 -10.11 8.24
C LEU A 176 -9.66 -8.91 7.42
N GLY A 177 -10.20 -9.15 6.24
CA GLY A 177 -10.79 -8.15 5.35
C GLY A 177 -9.81 -7.57 4.33
N VAL A 178 -8.70 -8.25 4.06
CA VAL A 178 -7.76 -7.86 2.99
C VAL A 178 -8.45 -7.95 1.63
N LYS A 179 -8.34 -6.87 0.84
CA LYS A 179 -9.03 -6.72 -0.45
C LYS A 179 -8.14 -7.07 -1.65
N ALA A 180 -6.83 -6.93 -1.50
CA ALA A 180 -5.88 -7.23 -2.57
C ALA A 180 -4.58 -7.77 -1.99
N ILE A 181 -4.05 -8.79 -2.65
CA ILE A 181 -2.72 -9.33 -2.37
C ILE A 181 -1.97 -9.38 -3.70
N ASP A 182 -0.78 -8.78 -3.71
CA ASP A 182 0.11 -8.74 -4.86
C ASP A 182 1.29 -9.68 -4.61
N PHE A 183 1.44 -10.70 -5.45
CA PHE A 183 2.56 -11.64 -5.38
C PHE A 183 3.66 -11.22 -6.35
N ASN A 184 4.87 -11.08 -5.84
CA ASN A 184 6.05 -10.88 -6.67
C ASN A 184 6.55 -12.22 -7.20
N PHE A 185 6.46 -12.42 -8.50
CA PHE A 185 6.93 -13.63 -9.17
C PHE A 185 8.38 -13.52 -9.69
N GLY A 186 9.00 -12.34 -9.59
CA GLY A 186 10.35 -12.13 -10.15
C GLY A 186 10.40 -12.47 -11.64
N ASP A 187 11.34 -13.34 -12.02
CA ASP A 187 11.57 -13.77 -13.40
C ASP A 187 10.74 -15.00 -13.82
N LEU A 188 9.68 -15.35 -13.06
CA LEU A 188 8.84 -16.50 -13.38
C LEU A 188 8.02 -16.26 -14.66
N THR A 189 7.78 -17.36 -15.38
CA THR A 189 7.00 -17.35 -16.62
C THR A 189 5.51 -17.14 -16.35
N VAL A 190 4.79 -16.71 -17.39
CA VAL A 190 3.32 -16.60 -17.36
C VAL A 190 2.65 -17.94 -16.99
N ASP A 191 3.23 -19.05 -17.43
CA ASP A 191 2.70 -20.39 -17.12
C ASP A 191 2.86 -20.72 -15.64
N ALA A 192 3.98 -20.36 -15.00
CA ALA A 192 4.14 -20.51 -13.57
C ALA A 192 3.15 -19.65 -12.76
N MET A 193 2.86 -18.43 -13.22
CA MET A 193 1.83 -17.58 -12.62
C MET A 193 0.42 -18.19 -12.78
N ARG A 194 0.12 -18.76 -13.94
CA ARG A 194 -1.15 -19.43 -14.21
C ARG A 194 -1.30 -20.67 -13.33
N GLN A 195 -0.27 -21.50 -13.24
CA GLN A 195 -0.25 -22.68 -12.37
C GLN A 195 -0.47 -22.27 -10.90
N PHE A 196 0.22 -21.25 -10.40
CA PHE A 196 0.01 -20.75 -9.05
C PHE A 196 -1.42 -20.26 -8.83
N HIS A 197 -2.01 -19.60 -9.81
CA HIS A 197 -3.41 -19.18 -9.73
C HIS A 197 -4.35 -20.39 -9.59
N GLU A 198 -4.18 -21.41 -10.42
CA GLU A 198 -5.02 -22.61 -10.42
C GLU A 198 -4.85 -23.46 -9.15
N GLU A 199 -3.60 -23.61 -8.69
CA GLU A 199 -3.29 -24.48 -7.55
C GLU A 199 -3.51 -23.83 -6.19
N VAL A 200 -3.42 -22.50 -6.12
CA VAL A 200 -3.43 -21.74 -4.85
C VAL A 200 -4.58 -20.75 -4.81
N VAL A 201 -4.58 -19.75 -5.70
CA VAL A 201 -5.52 -18.62 -5.60
C VAL A 201 -6.96 -19.07 -5.81
N ALA A 202 -7.23 -19.93 -6.77
CA ALA A 202 -8.58 -20.43 -7.06
C ALA A 202 -9.15 -21.36 -5.97
N LYS A 203 -8.29 -21.86 -5.07
CA LYS A 203 -8.67 -22.74 -3.95
C LYS A 203 -8.72 -22.04 -2.58
N SER A 204 -8.36 -20.76 -2.53
CA SER A 204 -8.28 -19.97 -1.29
C SER A 204 -9.60 -19.36 -0.84
#